data_654f4e4b390e2b374e689ab9a6c19ca9
#
_entry.id   654f4e4b390e2b374e689ab9a6c19ca9
#
_cell.length_a   1.000
_cell.length_b   1.000
_cell.length_c   1.000
_cell.angle_alpha   90.00
_cell.angle_beta   90.00
_cell.angle_gamma   90.00
#
_symmetry.space_group_name_H-M   'P 1'
#
loop_
_entity.id
_entity.type
_entity.pdbx_description
1 polymer ?
#
loop_
_entity_poly.entity_id
_entity_poly.type
_entity_poly.pdbx_seq_one_letter_code
_entity_poly.pdbx_strand_id
1 'polypeptide(L)'
;MAKKVTGYIKLQIPAAKATPAPPVGPALGQHGVNIVQFTKEFNARTADQAGMIIPVVITVYADRSFSFITKTPPAPVLIKKACNIQSGSGKPNKDKVAKITKAQVEEIAKTKMPDLNAASLEAAISMIEGTCRSMGVTVVD
;
A
#
# COMPACT_ATOMS: atom_id res chain seq x y z
N MET A 1 21.18 -23.41 -0.17
CA MET A 1 22.04 -22.28 0.15
C MET A 1 21.28 -20.97 0.04
N ALA A 2 21.57 -20.03 0.94
CA ALA A 2 20.96 -18.72 0.87
C ALA A 2 21.50 -17.95 -0.34
N LYS A 3 20.60 -17.38 -1.13
CA LYS A 3 20.98 -16.56 -2.29
C LYS A 3 21.42 -15.17 -1.83
N LYS A 4 22.43 -14.65 -2.49
CA LYS A 4 22.90 -13.30 -2.18
C LYS A 4 21.93 -12.26 -2.72
N VAL A 5 21.49 -11.36 -1.86
CA VAL A 5 20.61 -10.26 -2.25
C VAL A 5 21.43 -9.16 -2.93
N THR A 6 21.01 -8.76 -4.13
CA THR A 6 21.66 -7.65 -4.86
C THR A 6 20.91 -6.35 -4.71
N GLY A 7 19.62 -6.39 -4.37
CA GLY A 7 18.88 -5.16 -4.18
C GLY A 7 17.43 -5.40 -3.79
N TYR A 8 16.77 -4.31 -3.46
CA TYR A 8 15.34 -4.29 -3.12
C TYR A 8 14.64 -3.29 -4.02
N ILE A 9 13.43 -3.63 -4.45
CA ILE A 9 12.57 -2.73 -5.23
C ILE A 9 11.28 -2.57 -4.45
N LYS A 10 10.88 -1.33 -4.20
CA LYS A 10 9.63 -1.01 -3.51
C LYS A 10 8.71 -0.29 -4.49
N LEU A 11 7.52 -0.84 -4.70
CA LEU A 11 6.54 -0.30 -5.63
C LEU A 11 5.15 -0.29 -5.01
N GLN A 12 4.30 0.57 -5.53
CA GLN A 12 2.86 0.57 -5.23
C GLN A 12 2.14 0.32 -6.54
N ILE A 13 1.44 -0.80 -6.63
CA ILE A 13 0.82 -1.27 -7.87
C ILE A 13 -0.66 -1.55 -7.60
N PRO A 14 -1.58 -1.10 -8.49
CA PRO A 14 -2.98 -1.48 -8.36
C PRO A 14 -3.14 -3.01 -8.38
N ALA A 15 -3.92 -3.54 -7.44
CA ALA A 15 -4.13 -4.97 -7.30
C ALA A 15 -4.71 -5.56 -8.58
N ALA A 16 -4.20 -6.71 -8.98
CA ALA A 16 -4.60 -7.45 -10.19
C ALA A 16 -4.41 -6.67 -11.50
N LYS A 17 -3.65 -5.57 -11.48
CA LYS A 17 -3.42 -4.71 -12.66
C LYS A 17 -1.95 -4.45 -12.94
N ALA A 18 -1.05 -5.30 -12.45
CA ALA A 18 0.37 -5.15 -12.77
C ALA A 18 0.60 -5.42 -14.27
N THR A 19 1.34 -4.54 -14.91
CA THR A 19 1.69 -4.66 -16.33
C THR A 19 3.16 -4.35 -16.53
N PRO A 20 3.77 -4.77 -17.64
CA PRO A 20 5.16 -4.42 -17.95
C PRO A 20 5.38 -2.92 -18.20
N ALA A 21 4.33 -2.15 -18.32
CA ALA A 21 4.40 -0.70 -18.50
C ALA A 21 4.95 0.00 -17.25
N PRO A 22 5.48 1.23 -17.37
CA PRO A 22 5.92 2.00 -16.20
C PRO A 22 4.81 2.10 -15.15
N PRO A 23 5.15 2.09 -13.83
CA PRO A 23 6.52 2.10 -13.26
C PRO A 23 7.15 0.72 -13.07
N VAL A 24 6.44 -0.38 -13.35
CA VAL A 24 6.90 -1.74 -13.05
C VAL A 24 8.07 -2.15 -13.96
N GLY A 25 7.91 -1.97 -15.27
CA GLY A 25 8.90 -2.39 -16.26
C GLY A 25 10.28 -1.82 -16.01
N PRO A 26 10.43 -0.48 -15.98
CA PRO A 26 11.74 0.14 -15.76
C PRO A 26 12.38 -0.25 -14.42
N ALA A 27 11.58 -0.33 -13.35
CA ALA A 27 12.10 -0.69 -12.03
C ALA A 27 12.68 -2.10 -12.00
N LEU A 28 11.97 -3.06 -12.59
CA LEU A 28 12.42 -4.45 -12.63
C LEU A 28 13.50 -4.67 -13.68
N GLY A 29 13.42 -3.98 -14.82
CA GLY A 29 14.37 -4.09 -15.90
C GLY A 29 15.79 -3.70 -15.49
N GLN A 30 15.93 -2.69 -14.65
CA GLN A 30 17.23 -2.24 -14.14
C GLN A 30 17.96 -3.34 -13.36
N HIS A 31 17.19 -4.25 -12.74
CA HIS A 31 17.74 -5.35 -11.95
C HIS A 31 17.77 -6.67 -12.71
N GLY A 32 17.35 -6.68 -13.97
CA GLY A 32 17.34 -7.89 -14.78
C GLY A 32 16.31 -8.95 -14.38
N VAL A 33 15.27 -8.53 -13.69
CA VAL A 33 14.20 -9.42 -13.21
C VAL A 33 13.21 -9.72 -14.33
N ASN A 34 12.65 -10.94 -14.35
CA ASN A 34 11.63 -11.33 -15.31
C ASN A 34 10.30 -10.62 -15.00
N ILE A 35 10.00 -9.58 -15.77
CA ILE A 35 8.84 -8.72 -15.57
C ILE A 35 7.53 -9.49 -15.76
N VAL A 36 7.46 -10.35 -16.77
CA VAL A 36 6.24 -11.12 -17.09
C VAL A 36 5.89 -12.07 -15.96
N GLN A 37 6.88 -12.77 -15.43
CA GLN A 37 6.69 -13.69 -14.31
C GLN A 37 6.19 -12.93 -13.07
N PHE A 38 6.82 -11.81 -12.77
CA PHE A 38 6.41 -10.96 -11.63
C PHE A 38 4.96 -10.51 -11.78
N THR A 39 4.57 -9.97 -12.94
CA THR A 39 3.21 -9.47 -13.14
C THR A 39 2.18 -10.57 -13.00
N LYS A 40 2.45 -11.76 -13.51
CA LYS A 40 1.55 -12.92 -13.37
C LYS A 40 1.36 -13.30 -11.89
N GLU A 41 2.46 -13.44 -11.15
CA GLU A 41 2.41 -13.84 -9.75
C GLU A 41 1.74 -12.77 -8.89
N PHE A 42 2.07 -11.50 -9.12
CA PHE A 42 1.47 -10.39 -8.39
C PHE A 42 -0.04 -10.34 -8.64
N ASN A 43 -0.47 -10.41 -9.90
CA ASN A 43 -1.88 -10.37 -10.23
C ASN A 43 -2.65 -11.55 -9.62
N ALA A 44 -2.06 -12.74 -9.60
CA ALA A 44 -2.67 -13.92 -8.98
C ALA A 44 -2.83 -13.73 -7.46
N ARG A 45 -1.80 -13.20 -6.79
CA ARG A 45 -1.84 -12.99 -5.33
C ARG A 45 -2.76 -11.86 -4.91
N THR A 46 -2.99 -10.87 -5.76
CA THR A 46 -3.78 -9.68 -5.41
C THR A 46 -5.16 -9.67 -6.06
N ALA A 47 -5.57 -10.77 -6.70
CA ALA A 47 -6.87 -10.86 -7.37
C ALA A 47 -8.05 -10.55 -6.44
N ASP A 48 -7.97 -10.99 -5.18
CA ASP A 48 -9.01 -10.77 -4.17
C ASP A 48 -9.07 -9.32 -3.70
N GLN A 49 -8.05 -8.53 -3.98
CA GLN A 49 -7.91 -7.15 -3.51
C GLN A 49 -8.05 -6.15 -4.66
N ALA A 50 -8.68 -6.55 -5.75
CA ALA A 50 -8.86 -5.72 -6.92
C ALA A 50 -9.50 -4.37 -6.55
N GLY A 51 -8.99 -3.29 -7.14
CA GLY A 51 -9.44 -1.93 -6.84
C GLY A 51 -8.67 -1.22 -5.74
N MET A 52 -7.73 -1.90 -5.10
CA MET A 52 -6.85 -1.30 -4.09
C MET A 52 -5.43 -1.17 -4.63
N ILE A 53 -4.67 -0.22 -4.09
CA ILE A 53 -3.24 -0.10 -4.36
C ILE A 53 -2.50 -0.93 -3.34
N ILE A 54 -1.65 -1.85 -3.81
CA ILE A 54 -0.91 -2.77 -2.95
C ILE A 54 0.57 -2.40 -2.98
N PRO A 55 1.17 -2.06 -1.83
CA PRO A 55 2.62 -1.92 -1.74
C PRO A 55 3.29 -3.29 -1.87
N VAL A 56 4.35 -3.37 -2.65
CA VAL A 56 5.12 -4.59 -2.82
C VAL A 56 6.60 -4.30 -2.60
N VAL A 57 7.26 -5.20 -1.89
CA VAL A 57 8.72 -5.15 -1.72
C VAL A 57 9.29 -6.38 -2.41
N ILE A 58 10.10 -6.15 -3.43
CA ILE A 58 10.71 -7.19 -4.26
C ILE A 58 12.18 -7.31 -3.85
N THR A 59 12.60 -8.52 -3.49
CA THR A 59 14.00 -8.83 -3.19
C THR A 59 14.61 -9.46 -4.43
N VAL A 60 15.68 -8.86 -4.94
CA VAL A 60 16.39 -9.35 -6.14
C VAL A 60 17.66 -10.06 -5.71
N TYR A 61 17.89 -11.25 -6.24
CA TYR A 61 19.06 -12.07 -5.91
C TYR A 61 20.10 -12.03 -7.02
N ALA A 62 21.31 -12.45 -6.69
CA ALA A 62 22.46 -12.40 -7.61
C ALA A 62 22.28 -13.25 -8.86
N ASP A 63 21.47 -14.29 -8.81
CA ASP A 63 21.15 -15.15 -9.95
C ASP A 63 19.98 -14.62 -10.81
N ARG A 64 19.58 -13.37 -10.59
CA ARG A 64 18.45 -12.69 -11.24
C ARG A 64 17.08 -13.28 -10.89
N SER A 65 17.03 -14.18 -9.92
CA SER A 65 15.76 -14.59 -9.34
C SER A 65 15.24 -13.51 -8.39
N PHE A 66 13.98 -13.60 -8.04
CA PHE A 66 13.36 -12.64 -7.14
C PHE A 66 12.37 -13.34 -6.22
N SER A 67 12.12 -12.70 -5.09
CA SER A 67 10.96 -12.99 -4.25
C SER A 67 10.29 -11.67 -3.93
N PHE A 68 9.01 -11.69 -3.61
CA PHE A 68 8.32 -10.47 -3.22
C PHE A 68 7.30 -10.75 -2.13
N ILE A 69 7.04 -9.71 -1.34
CA ILE A 69 5.98 -9.69 -0.34
C ILE A 69 5.04 -8.55 -0.66
N THR A 70 3.75 -8.80 -0.47
CA THR A 70 2.73 -7.76 -0.58
C THR A 70 2.36 -7.31 0.82
N LYS A 71 2.16 -6.03 1.00
CA LYS A 71 1.73 -5.44 2.27
C LYS A 71 0.27 -5.04 2.17
N THR A 72 -0.32 -4.65 3.30
CA THR A 72 -1.68 -4.10 3.30
C THR A 72 -1.70 -2.78 2.53
N PRO A 73 -2.86 -2.38 1.96
CA PRO A 73 -2.95 -1.10 1.25
C PRO A 73 -2.52 0.06 2.13
N PRO A 74 -1.92 1.13 1.56
CA PRO A 74 -1.53 2.30 2.34
C PRO A 74 -2.72 2.91 3.07
N ALA A 75 -2.49 3.44 4.28
CA ALA A 75 -3.55 4.05 5.08
C ALA A 75 -4.33 5.14 4.31
N PRO A 76 -3.67 6.05 3.55
CA PRO A 76 -4.42 7.03 2.76
C PRO A 76 -5.38 6.41 1.75
N VAL A 77 -5.03 5.29 1.14
CA VAL A 77 -5.90 4.58 0.17
C VAL A 77 -7.14 4.05 0.87
N LEU A 78 -6.97 3.43 2.04
CA LEU A 78 -8.09 2.92 2.83
C LEU A 78 -9.01 4.04 3.30
N ILE A 79 -8.44 5.17 3.72
CA ILE A 79 -9.20 6.35 4.15
C ILE A 79 -10.01 6.92 2.98
N LYS A 80 -9.42 7.06 1.81
CA LYS A 80 -10.12 7.55 0.62
C LYS A 80 -11.28 6.64 0.27
N LYS A 81 -11.07 5.34 0.34
CA LYS A 81 -12.13 4.37 0.05
C LYS A 81 -13.27 4.46 1.07
N ALA A 82 -12.95 4.56 2.36
CA ALA A 82 -13.94 4.69 3.43
C ALA A 82 -14.77 5.97 3.30
N CYS A 83 -14.12 7.07 2.89
CA CYS A 83 -14.76 8.37 2.70
C CYS A 83 -15.37 8.56 1.31
N ASN A 84 -15.13 7.62 0.40
CA ASN A 84 -15.59 7.68 -1.00
C ASN A 84 -15.09 8.94 -1.72
N ILE A 85 -13.82 9.29 -1.52
CA ILE A 85 -13.16 10.42 -2.18
C ILE A 85 -12.00 9.93 -3.04
N GLN A 86 -11.66 10.70 -4.07
CA GLN A 86 -10.56 10.34 -4.98
C GLN A 86 -9.21 10.89 -4.53
N SER A 87 -9.21 12.02 -3.84
CA SER A 87 -7.97 12.64 -3.37
C SER A 87 -8.19 13.36 -2.05
N GLY A 88 -7.10 13.51 -1.30
CA GLY A 88 -7.11 14.31 -0.09
C GLY A 88 -7.04 15.81 -0.37
N SER A 89 -7.05 16.61 0.69
CA SER A 89 -6.97 18.06 0.59
C SER A 89 -5.53 18.52 0.29
N GLY A 90 -5.40 19.52 -0.55
CA GLY A 90 -4.13 20.23 -0.76
C GLY A 90 -3.77 21.17 0.39
N LYS A 91 -4.75 21.54 1.21
CA LYS A 91 -4.58 22.40 2.39
C LYS A 91 -5.31 21.80 3.59
N PRO A 92 -4.83 20.66 4.14
CA PRO A 92 -5.60 19.88 5.11
C PRO A 92 -5.90 20.62 6.42
N ASN A 93 -5.09 21.60 6.78
CA ASN A 93 -5.32 22.40 7.97
C ASN A 93 -6.43 23.45 7.80
N LYS A 94 -6.78 23.78 6.57
CA LYS A 94 -7.80 24.80 6.25
C LYS A 94 -9.01 24.20 5.55
N ASP A 95 -8.77 23.38 4.55
CA ASP A 95 -9.82 22.80 3.71
C ASP A 95 -10.06 21.33 4.10
N LYS A 96 -11.20 21.04 4.68
CA LYS A 96 -11.62 19.68 5.01
C LYS A 96 -12.45 19.13 3.86
N VAL A 97 -12.08 17.94 3.37
CA VAL A 97 -12.72 17.35 2.16
C VAL A 97 -13.71 16.25 2.49
N ALA A 98 -13.62 15.65 3.68
CA ALA A 98 -14.49 14.54 4.05
C ALA A 98 -14.54 14.37 5.57
N LYS A 99 -15.45 13.51 6.02
CA LYS A 99 -15.56 13.09 7.41
C LYS A 99 -15.51 11.56 7.47
N ILE A 100 -14.91 11.03 8.51
CA ILE A 100 -14.82 9.60 8.76
C ILE A 100 -15.26 9.33 10.20
N THR A 101 -15.98 8.24 10.41
CA THR A 101 -16.40 7.84 11.77
C THR A 101 -15.28 7.10 12.50
N LYS A 102 -15.31 7.12 13.83
CA LYS A 102 -14.37 6.34 14.64
C LYS A 102 -14.45 4.85 14.34
N ALA A 103 -15.64 4.33 14.05
CA ALA A 103 -15.80 2.92 13.68
C ALA A 103 -15.04 2.59 12.39
N GLN A 104 -15.10 3.47 11.39
CA GLN A 104 -14.35 3.29 10.14
C GLN A 104 -12.84 3.36 10.37
N VAL A 105 -12.39 4.29 11.22
CA VAL A 105 -10.97 4.40 11.59
C VAL A 105 -10.50 3.12 12.29
N GLU A 106 -11.32 2.58 13.18
CA GLU A 106 -11.00 1.32 13.88
C GLU A 106 -10.85 0.16 12.89
N GLU A 107 -11.75 0.03 11.91
CA GLU A 107 -11.66 -1.00 10.88
C GLU A 107 -10.37 -0.87 10.06
N ILE A 108 -10.01 0.34 9.68
CA ILE A 108 -8.77 0.60 8.96
C ILE A 108 -7.56 0.22 9.82
N ALA A 109 -7.58 0.59 11.10
CA ALA A 109 -6.51 0.26 12.03
C ALA A 109 -6.35 -1.27 12.17
N LYS A 110 -7.44 -2.01 12.28
CA LYS A 110 -7.41 -3.48 12.35
C LYS A 110 -6.83 -4.09 11.09
N THR A 111 -7.20 -3.57 9.93
CA THR A 111 -6.68 -4.03 8.62
C THR A 111 -5.18 -3.78 8.51
N LYS A 112 -4.70 -2.65 9.02
CA LYS A 112 -3.28 -2.27 8.95
C LYS A 112 -2.42 -2.84 10.07
N MET A 113 -3.02 -3.38 11.14
CA MET A 113 -2.27 -3.87 12.32
C MET A 113 -1.05 -4.73 11.97
N PRO A 114 -1.13 -5.70 11.02
CA PRO A 114 0.04 -6.52 10.67
C PRO A 114 1.24 -5.73 10.18
N ASP A 115 1.03 -4.56 9.60
CA ASP A 115 2.10 -3.73 9.03
C ASP A 115 2.47 -2.54 9.91
N LEU A 116 1.73 -2.31 11.00
CA LEU A 116 1.96 -1.17 11.87
C LEU A 116 2.88 -1.54 13.04
N ASN A 117 3.72 -0.60 13.40
CA ASN A 117 4.54 -0.69 14.63
C ASN A 117 3.77 -0.06 15.78
N ALA A 118 2.60 -0.61 16.09
CA ALA A 118 1.73 -0.12 17.15
C ALA A 118 1.67 -1.12 18.29
N ALA A 119 1.78 -0.64 19.52
CA ALA A 119 1.74 -1.48 20.71
C ALA A 119 0.33 -1.98 21.03
N SER A 120 -0.70 -1.28 20.56
CA SER A 120 -2.10 -1.62 20.83
C SER A 120 -2.98 -1.13 19.68
N LEU A 121 -4.23 -1.61 19.66
CA LEU A 121 -5.22 -1.13 18.69
C LEU A 121 -5.48 0.37 18.86
N GLU A 122 -5.50 0.87 20.09
CA GLU A 122 -5.69 2.29 20.38
C GLU A 122 -4.57 3.14 19.76
N ALA A 123 -3.32 2.68 19.87
CA ALA A 123 -2.18 3.34 19.25
C ALA A 123 -2.31 3.32 17.72
N ALA A 124 -2.75 2.22 17.14
CA ALA A 124 -2.99 2.11 15.70
C ALA A 124 -4.08 3.09 15.25
N ILE A 125 -5.17 3.22 16.01
CA ILE A 125 -6.25 4.17 15.74
C ILE A 125 -5.69 5.60 15.72
N SER A 126 -4.85 5.96 16.69
CA SER A 126 -4.22 7.28 16.75
C SER A 126 -3.36 7.57 15.51
N MET A 127 -2.63 6.56 15.02
CA MET A 127 -1.82 6.70 13.80
C MET A 127 -2.71 6.97 12.59
N ILE A 128 -3.82 6.26 12.46
CA ILE A 128 -4.76 6.45 11.34
C ILE A 128 -5.45 7.83 11.44
N GLU A 129 -5.83 8.25 12.64
CA GLU A 129 -6.41 9.58 12.85
C GLU A 129 -5.45 10.70 12.44
N GLY A 130 -4.15 10.53 12.74
CA GLY A 130 -3.11 11.47 12.29
C GLY A 130 -3.02 11.54 10.77
N THR A 131 -3.10 10.39 10.08
CA THR A 131 -3.13 10.34 8.63
C THR A 131 -4.38 11.03 8.07
N CYS A 132 -5.54 10.80 8.68
CA CYS A 132 -6.78 11.49 8.31
C CYS A 132 -6.63 13.00 8.39
N ARG A 133 -6.04 13.48 9.48
CA ARG A 133 -5.79 14.90 9.68
C ARG A 133 -4.90 15.47 8.58
N SER A 134 -3.86 14.74 8.19
CA SER A 134 -2.94 15.14 7.12
C SER A 134 -3.60 15.18 5.74
N MET A 135 -4.71 14.49 5.58
CA MET A 135 -5.48 14.45 4.32
C MET A 135 -6.65 15.44 4.30
N GLY A 136 -6.90 16.14 5.38
CA GLY A 136 -8.06 17.01 5.49
C GLY A 136 -9.37 16.24 5.75
N VAL A 137 -9.27 15.07 6.35
CA VAL A 137 -10.43 14.26 6.74
C VAL A 137 -10.68 14.44 8.23
N THR A 138 -11.90 14.81 8.62
CA THR A 138 -12.27 15.01 10.01
C THR A 138 -12.80 13.72 10.61
N VAL A 139 -12.28 13.32 11.76
CA VAL A 139 -12.77 12.16 12.50
C VAL A 139 -13.95 12.60 13.38
N VAL A 140 -15.08 11.93 13.23
CA VAL A 140 -16.32 12.20 13.98
C VAL A 140 -16.79 10.95 14.71
N ASP A 141 -17.63 11.12 15.68
CA ASP A 141 -18.17 9.99 16.46
C ASP A 141 -19.25 9.22 15.68
#